data_4c6aa8ca1d1070031f63880baa1a12bf
#
_entry.id   4c6aa8ca1d1070031f63880baa1a12bf
#
_cell.length_a   1.000
_cell.length_b   1.000
_cell.length_c   1.000
_cell.angle_alpha   90.00
_cell.angle_beta   90.00
_cell.angle_gamma   90.00
#
_symmetry.space_group_name_H-M   'P 1'
#
loop_
_entity.id
_entity.type
_entity.pdbx_description
1 polymer ?
#
loop_
_entity_poly.entity_id
_entity_poly.type
_entity_poly.pdbx_seq_one_letter_code
_entity_poly.pdbx_strand_id
1 'polypeptide(L)'
;MRDKERLNNLFFTLITDRNLCKQPLSHTVKLAIKGGVKTIQLREKGLTTFELYSLACELRKITSDFKANFIVNDRVDIALAVEADGVHLGWQSLPFPVVRRLVGSERLIGVSTHNRQEALQAQEYGADYITFGPIFDTPSKAGLLKSTGVEAIQKLKKEINIPIVALGGINENNAEAVLDGGADGIAVISSIMQADNPEDAARCLCNKI
;
A
#
# COMPACT_ATOMS: atom_id res chain seq x y z
N MET A 1 -18.39 -11.08 6.92
CA MET A 1 -17.64 -10.21 7.88
C MET A 1 -16.22 -10.17 7.33
N ARG A 2 -15.75 -9.00 6.88
CA ARG A 2 -14.42 -8.87 6.27
C ARG A 2 -13.35 -9.32 7.26
N ASP A 3 -12.31 -9.95 6.72
CA ASP A 3 -11.24 -10.52 7.53
C ASP A 3 -10.51 -9.42 8.31
N LYS A 4 -10.74 -9.37 9.63
CA LYS A 4 -10.17 -8.36 10.51
C LYS A 4 -8.64 -8.42 10.54
N GLU A 5 -8.07 -9.61 10.34
CA GLU A 5 -6.62 -9.82 10.27
C GLU A 5 -6.02 -9.12 9.05
N ARG A 6 -6.67 -9.23 7.87
CA ARG A 6 -6.20 -8.54 6.66
C ARG A 6 -6.22 -7.02 6.81
N LEU A 7 -7.23 -6.45 7.47
CA LEU A 7 -7.26 -5.02 7.74
C LEU A 7 -6.16 -4.61 8.72
N ASN A 8 -5.92 -5.40 9.74
CA ASN A 8 -4.83 -5.14 10.69
C ASN A 8 -3.45 -5.19 10.02
N ASN A 9 -3.25 -6.09 9.04
CA ASN A 9 -1.98 -6.19 8.32
C ASN A 9 -1.64 -4.96 7.47
N LEU A 10 -2.60 -4.05 7.23
CA LEU A 10 -2.34 -2.80 6.50
C LEU A 10 -1.46 -1.81 7.27
N PHE A 11 -1.24 -2.03 8.57
CA PHE A 11 -0.47 -1.10 9.40
C PHE A 11 0.96 -0.86 8.87
N PHE A 12 1.58 -1.85 8.21
CA PHE A 12 2.87 -1.70 7.56
C PHE A 12 2.87 -2.28 6.15
N THR A 13 2.73 -1.39 5.18
CA THR A 13 2.60 -1.72 3.75
C THR A 13 3.86 -1.33 2.98
N LEU A 14 4.39 -2.25 2.18
CA LEU A 14 5.41 -1.98 1.18
C LEU A 14 4.77 -1.94 -0.22
N ILE A 15 4.93 -0.82 -0.91
CA ILE A 15 4.54 -0.68 -2.33
C ILE A 15 5.78 -0.90 -3.18
N THR A 16 5.69 -1.79 -4.17
CA THR A 16 6.83 -2.14 -5.00
C THR A 16 7.15 -1.09 -6.07
N ASP A 17 8.43 -0.95 -6.36
CA ASP A 17 9.01 -0.31 -7.54
C ASP A 17 10.36 -0.97 -7.82
N ARG A 18 10.38 -1.94 -8.77
CA ARG A 18 11.59 -2.72 -9.08
C ARG A 18 12.77 -1.88 -9.56
N ASN A 19 12.48 -0.68 -10.14
CA ASN A 19 13.54 0.19 -10.66
C ASN A 19 14.36 0.83 -9.53
N LEU A 20 13.88 0.80 -8.29
CA LEU A 20 14.57 1.29 -7.11
C LEU A 20 15.38 0.18 -6.40
N CYS A 21 15.14 -1.08 -6.75
CA CYS A 21 15.80 -2.21 -6.08
C CYS A 21 17.27 -2.34 -6.50
N LYS A 22 18.13 -2.60 -5.52
CA LYS A 22 19.54 -2.97 -5.74
C LYS A 22 19.74 -4.46 -5.99
N GLN A 23 18.71 -5.26 -5.79
CA GLN A 23 18.68 -6.72 -5.90
C GLN A 23 17.32 -7.15 -6.47
N PRO A 24 17.12 -8.44 -6.88
CA PRO A 24 15.84 -8.89 -7.41
C PRO A 24 14.66 -8.54 -6.50
N LEU A 25 13.55 -8.07 -7.09
CA LEU A 25 12.38 -7.59 -6.35
C LEU A 25 11.84 -8.65 -5.37
N SER A 26 11.75 -9.90 -5.79
CA SER A 26 11.28 -11.00 -4.95
C SER A 26 12.16 -11.21 -3.71
N HIS A 27 13.48 -11.05 -3.85
CA HIS A 27 14.41 -11.11 -2.73
C HIS A 27 14.21 -9.93 -1.78
N THR A 28 14.09 -8.71 -2.31
CA THR A 28 13.79 -7.48 -1.53
C THR A 28 12.49 -7.64 -0.75
N VAL A 29 11.42 -8.11 -1.40
CA VAL A 29 10.11 -8.33 -0.76
C VAL A 29 10.21 -9.36 0.37
N LYS A 30 10.91 -10.48 0.15
CA LYS A 30 11.13 -11.50 1.18
C LYS A 30 11.86 -10.93 2.40
N LEU A 31 12.91 -10.14 2.20
CA LEU A 31 13.65 -9.48 3.28
C LEU A 31 12.79 -8.45 4.01
N ALA A 32 12.02 -7.64 3.28
CA ALA A 32 11.11 -6.67 3.88
C ALA A 32 10.07 -7.32 4.79
N ILE A 33 9.47 -8.44 4.36
CA ILE A 33 8.51 -9.20 5.20
C ILE A 33 9.20 -9.73 6.46
N LYS A 34 10.43 -10.26 6.36
CA LYS A 34 11.21 -10.69 7.54
C LYS A 34 11.49 -9.52 8.49
N GLY A 35 11.64 -8.32 7.97
CA GLY A 35 11.82 -7.10 8.75
C GLY A 35 10.54 -6.54 9.37
N GLY A 36 9.37 -7.14 9.12
CA GLY A 36 8.11 -6.78 9.76
C GLY A 36 7.02 -6.25 8.84
N VAL A 37 7.26 -6.09 7.53
CA VAL A 37 6.21 -5.71 6.56
C VAL A 37 5.12 -6.79 6.54
N LYS A 38 3.85 -6.35 6.58
CA LYS A 38 2.67 -7.24 6.63
C LYS A 38 1.80 -7.18 5.38
N THR A 39 1.96 -6.17 4.55
CA THR A 39 1.23 -6.04 3.29
C THR A 39 2.20 -5.67 2.18
N ILE A 40 2.13 -6.40 1.06
CA ILE A 40 2.86 -6.10 -0.17
C ILE A 40 1.85 -5.62 -1.21
N GLN A 41 2.03 -4.42 -1.72
CA GLN A 41 1.29 -3.91 -2.86
C GLN A 41 2.16 -3.98 -4.12
N LEU A 42 1.83 -4.88 -5.04
CA LEU A 42 2.49 -4.99 -6.34
C LEU A 42 2.08 -3.82 -7.23
N ARG A 43 3.00 -2.91 -7.48
CA ARG A 43 2.80 -1.73 -8.33
C ARG A 43 4.00 -1.53 -9.24
N GLU A 44 3.96 -2.19 -10.40
CA GLU A 44 5.04 -2.14 -11.38
C GLU A 44 4.56 -1.49 -12.69
N LYS A 45 5.28 -0.49 -13.13
CA LYS A 45 5.02 0.19 -14.40
C LYS A 45 5.88 -0.39 -15.51
N GLY A 46 5.35 -0.37 -16.74
CA GLY A 46 6.11 -0.73 -17.93
C GLY A 46 6.35 -2.22 -18.13
N LEU A 47 5.69 -3.10 -17.35
CA LEU A 47 5.66 -4.54 -17.62
C LEU A 47 4.53 -4.89 -18.59
N THR A 48 4.76 -5.86 -19.44
CA THR A 48 3.70 -6.54 -20.20
C THR A 48 2.78 -7.29 -19.24
N THR A 49 1.57 -7.64 -19.69
CA THR A 49 0.63 -8.41 -18.87
C THR A 49 1.23 -9.75 -18.41
N PHE A 50 1.97 -10.43 -19.28
CA PHE A 50 2.59 -11.71 -18.96
C PHE A 50 3.71 -11.56 -17.91
N GLU A 51 4.56 -10.54 -18.03
CA GLU A 51 5.63 -10.28 -17.07
C GLU A 51 5.05 -9.91 -15.70
N LEU A 52 4.01 -9.06 -15.67
CA LEU A 52 3.34 -8.69 -14.42
C LEU A 52 2.66 -9.89 -13.76
N TYR A 53 2.01 -10.76 -14.55
CA TYR A 53 1.40 -11.99 -14.04
C TYR A 53 2.45 -12.93 -13.46
N SER A 54 3.56 -13.16 -14.17
CA SER A 54 4.65 -14.03 -13.71
C SER A 54 5.24 -13.53 -12.39
N LEU A 55 5.49 -12.22 -12.29
CA LEU A 55 5.96 -11.59 -11.06
C LEU A 55 4.93 -11.68 -9.94
N ALA A 56 3.65 -11.48 -10.25
CA ALA A 56 2.56 -11.61 -9.28
C ALA A 56 2.47 -13.03 -8.70
N CYS A 57 2.63 -14.08 -9.52
CA CYS A 57 2.69 -15.46 -9.05
C CYS A 57 3.86 -15.70 -8.09
N GLU A 58 5.04 -15.17 -8.40
CA GLU A 58 6.23 -15.27 -7.53
C GLU A 58 6.00 -14.59 -6.19
N LEU A 59 5.52 -13.34 -6.19
CA LEU A 59 5.25 -12.58 -4.97
C LEU A 59 4.09 -13.17 -4.16
N ARG A 60 3.05 -13.70 -4.82
CA ARG A 60 1.94 -14.40 -4.14
C ARG A 60 2.44 -15.59 -3.32
N LYS A 61 3.34 -16.38 -3.88
CA LYS A 61 3.95 -17.50 -3.15
C LYS A 61 4.69 -17.01 -1.91
N ILE A 62 5.53 -16.00 -2.06
CA ILE A 62 6.29 -15.42 -0.93
C ILE A 62 5.32 -14.90 0.15
N THR A 63 4.33 -14.09 -0.22
CA THR A 63 3.38 -13.51 0.75
C THR A 63 2.56 -14.58 1.46
N SER A 64 2.18 -15.65 0.77
CA SER A 64 1.48 -16.80 1.37
C SER A 64 2.34 -17.54 2.40
N ASP A 65 3.61 -17.81 2.07
CA ASP A 65 4.55 -18.51 2.96
C ASP A 65 4.75 -17.73 4.30
N PHE A 66 4.67 -16.41 4.25
CA PHE A 66 4.85 -15.52 5.41
C PHE A 66 3.54 -14.99 6.00
N LYS A 67 2.37 -15.37 5.48
CA LYS A 67 1.05 -14.87 5.89
C LYS A 67 0.93 -13.35 5.82
N ALA A 68 1.58 -12.73 4.83
CA ALA A 68 1.45 -11.32 4.52
C ALA A 68 0.34 -11.11 3.48
N ASN A 69 -0.37 -9.98 3.55
CA ASN A 69 -1.32 -9.61 2.50
C ASN A 69 -0.63 -9.35 1.17
N PHE A 70 -1.28 -9.77 0.09
CA PHE A 70 -0.87 -9.46 -1.28
C PHE A 70 -1.96 -8.64 -1.99
N ILE A 71 -1.64 -7.40 -2.30
CA ILE A 71 -2.52 -6.43 -2.98
C ILE A 71 -1.95 -6.15 -4.37
N VAL A 72 -2.79 -6.15 -5.39
CA VAL A 72 -2.37 -5.79 -6.76
C VAL A 72 -2.90 -4.41 -7.12
N ASN A 73 -2.03 -3.52 -7.59
CA ASN A 73 -2.43 -2.18 -8.01
C ASN A 73 -3.08 -2.20 -9.40
N ASP A 74 -4.25 -1.59 -9.56
CA ASP A 74 -5.05 -1.40 -10.79
C ASP A 74 -5.51 -2.68 -11.51
N ARG A 75 -4.67 -3.68 -11.63
CA ARG A 75 -4.88 -4.86 -12.47
C ARG A 75 -5.75 -5.91 -11.77
N VAL A 76 -7.07 -5.70 -11.85
CA VAL A 76 -8.10 -6.60 -11.29
C VAL A 76 -8.00 -8.02 -11.88
N ASP A 77 -7.72 -8.12 -13.17
CA ASP A 77 -7.51 -9.39 -13.88
C ASP A 77 -6.35 -10.19 -13.28
N ILE A 78 -5.20 -9.55 -13.04
CA ILE A 78 -4.03 -10.17 -12.40
C ILE A 78 -4.36 -10.55 -10.94
N ALA A 79 -5.01 -9.64 -10.20
CA ALA A 79 -5.38 -9.92 -8.81
C ALA A 79 -6.27 -11.17 -8.68
N LEU A 80 -7.23 -11.34 -9.57
CA LEU A 80 -8.09 -12.52 -9.62
C LEU A 80 -7.32 -13.78 -10.03
N ALA A 81 -6.46 -13.66 -11.05
CA ALA A 81 -5.70 -14.79 -11.57
C ALA A 81 -4.70 -15.39 -10.57
N VAL A 82 -4.15 -14.58 -9.65
CA VAL A 82 -3.20 -15.03 -8.61
C VAL A 82 -3.84 -15.16 -7.22
N GLU A 83 -5.16 -15.02 -7.13
CA GLU A 83 -5.89 -15.08 -5.86
C GLU A 83 -5.33 -14.09 -4.82
N ALA A 84 -5.06 -12.85 -5.25
CA ALA A 84 -4.60 -11.80 -4.35
C ALA A 84 -5.65 -11.50 -3.27
N ASP A 85 -5.21 -10.99 -2.12
CA ASP A 85 -6.07 -10.62 -0.99
C ASP A 85 -6.87 -9.36 -1.27
N GLY A 86 -6.47 -8.57 -2.28
CA GLY A 86 -7.19 -7.38 -2.69
C GLY A 86 -6.57 -6.66 -3.88
N VAL A 87 -7.18 -5.52 -4.18
CA VAL A 87 -6.73 -4.58 -5.21
C VAL A 87 -6.60 -3.17 -4.63
N HIS A 88 -5.74 -2.38 -5.22
CA HIS A 88 -5.61 -0.96 -4.86
C HIS A 88 -5.86 -0.09 -6.08
N LEU A 89 -6.79 0.86 -5.96
CA LEU A 89 -7.26 1.68 -7.07
C LEU A 89 -6.67 3.08 -7.01
N GLY A 90 -6.23 3.58 -8.16
CA GLY A 90 -5.84 4.95 -8.38
C GLY A 90 -6.87 5.69 -9.25
N TRP A 91 -6.56 6.92 -9.63
CA TRP A 91 -7.46 7.77 -10.44
C TRP A 91 -7.69 7.26 -11.88
N GLN A 92 -6.81 6.39 -12.39
CA GLN A 92 -6.93 5.78 -13.73
C GLN A 92 -7.53 4.37 -13.70
N SER A 93 -7.87 3.88 -12.51
CA SER A 93 -8.44 2.55 -12.33
C SER A 93 -9.87 2.45 -12.88
N LEU A 94 -10.36 1.23 -13.03
CA LEU A 94 -11.78 0.98 -13.26
C LEU A 94 -12.63 1.61 -12.14
N PRO A 95 -13.87 2.05 -12.44
CA PRO A 95 -14.77 2.59 -11.42
C PRO A 95 -14.99 1.61 -10.27
N PHE A 96 -14.99 2.12 -9.03
CA PHE A 96 -15.13 1.30 -7.82
C PHE A 96 -16.28 0.28 -7.87
N PRO A 97 -17.54 0.63 -8.27
CA PRO A 97 -18.63 -0.34 -8.31
C PRO A 97 -18.38 -1.50 -9.28
N VAL A 98 -17.67 -1.23 -10.38
CA VAL A 98 -17.27 -2.28 -11.34
C VAL A 98 -16.27 -3.22 -10.70
N VAL A 99 -15.24 -2.68 -10.04
CA VAL A 99 -14.22 -3.48 -9.36
C VAL A 99 -14.85 -4.33 -8.25
N ARG A 100 -15.70 -3.74 -7.39
CA ARG A 100 -16.35 -4.49 -6.30
C ARG A 100 -17.18 -5.66 -6.84
N ARG A 101 -17.87 -5.49 -7.96
CA ARG A 101 -18.62 -6.57 -8.61
C ARG A 101 -17.69 -7.69 -9.10
N LEU A 102 -16.49 -7.35 -9.61
CA LEU A 102 -15.53 -8.32 -10.13
C LEU A 102 -14.84 -9.10 -9.02
N VAL A 103 -14.37 -8.42 -7.96
CA VAL A 103 -13.57 -9.03 -6.90
C VAL A 103 -14.42 -9.65 -5.78
N GLY A 104 -15.74 -9.36 -5.75
CA GLY A 104 -16.64 -9.85 -4.71
C GLY A 104 -16.48 -9.11 -3.36
N SER A 105 -17.13 -9.64 -2.32
CA SER A 105 -17.16 -9.03 -0.97
C SER A 105 -15.92 -9.35 -0.12
N GLU A 106 -15.23 -10.44 -0.43
CA GLU A 106 -14.18 -10.99 0.44
C GLU A 106 -12.80 -10.36 0.21
N ARG A 107 -12.57 -9.76 -0.96
CA ARG A 107 -11.28 -9.11 -1.27
C ARG A 107 -11.29 -7.65 -0.87
N LEU A 108 -10.16 -7.20 -0.36
CA LEU A 108 -9.96 -5.80 -0.01
C LEU A 108 -9.89 -4.92 -1.27
N ILE A 109 -10.53 -3.76 -1.21
CA ILE A 109 -10.35 -2.68 -2.18
C ILE A 109 -9.84 -1.45 -1.44
N GLY A 110 -8.56 -1.12 -1.68
CA GLY A 110 -7.98 0.14 -1.26
C GLY A 110 -8.13 1.22 -2.33
N VAL A 111 -8.15 2.48 -1.93
CA VAL A 111 -8.23 3.63 -2.85
C VAL A 111 -7.16 4.66 -2.50
N SER A 112 -6.42 5.13 -3.51
CA SER A 112 -5.50 6.27 -3.36
C SER A 112 -6.28 7.58 -3.22
N THR A 113 -5.97 8.36 -2.20
CA THR A 113 -6.61 9.67 -1.96
C THR A 113 -5.57 10.74 -1.60
N HIS A 114 -5.83 11.98 -2.01
CA HIS A 114 -4.88 13.09 -1.88
C HIS A 114 -5.49 14.29 -1.15
N ASN A 115 -6.78 14.26 -0.92
CA ASN A 115 -7.52 15.30 -0.21
C ASN A 115 -8.74 14.72 0.50
N ARG A 116 -9.37 15.55 1.34
CA ARG A 116 -10.54 15.19 2.15
C ARG A 116 -11.72 14.69 1.29
N GLN A 117 -11.99 15.34 0.17
CA GLN A 117 -13.14 15.00 -0.68
C GLN A 117 -12.98 13.61 -1.29
N GLU A 118 -11.80 13.29 -1.81
CA GLU A 118 -11.51 11.95 -2.35
C GLU A 118 -11.63 10.86 -1.27
N ALA A 119 -11.17 11.14 -0.05
CA ALA A 119 -11.24 10.19 1.06
C ALA A 119 -12.69 9.89 1.48
N LEU A 120 -13.53 10.92 1.62
CA LEU A 120 -14.95 10.76 1.93
C LEU A 120 -15.68 10.00 0.81
N GLN A 121 -15.40 10.31 -0.44
CA GLN A 121 -15.98 9.62 -1.59
C GLN A 121 -15.56 8.15 -1.64
N ALA A 122 -14.30 7.83 -1.35
CA ALA A 122 -13.83 6.45 -1.28
C ALA A 122 -14.57 5.66 -0.19
N GLN A 123 -14.78 6.25 0.99
CA GLN A 123 -15.56 5.65 2.06
C GLN A 123 -17.02 5.44 1.65
N GLU A 124 -17.66 6.43 1.03
CA GLU A 124 -19.03 6.36 0.56
C GLU A 124 -19.23 5.23 -0.47
N TYR A 125 -18.27 5.03 -1.35
CA TYR A 125 -18.26 3.91 -2.31
C TYR A 125 -18.02 2.55 -1.64
N GLY A 126 -17.63 2.49 -0.37
CA GLY A 126 -17.40 1.26 0.38
C GLY A 126 -15.99 0.70 0.22
N ALA A 127 -14.98 1.57 0.04
CA ALA A 127 -13.58 1.17 0.13
C ALA A 127 -13.29 0.54 1.49
N ASP A 128 -12.39 -0.45 1.50
CA ASP A 128 -12.01 -1.14 2.73
C ASP A 128 -10.94 -0.37 3.50
N TYR A 129 -10.13 0.40 2.79
CA TYR A 129 -9.13 1.32 3.33
C TYR A 129 -8.77 2.37 2.29
N ILE A 130 -8.12 3.43 2.72
CA ILE A 130 -7.54 4.42 1.83
C ILE A 130 -6.02 4.51 2.04
N THR A 131 -5.26 4.83 0.99
CA THR A 131 -3.97 5.48 1.17
C THR A 131 -4.15 6.98 1.07
N PHE A 132 -3.53 7.74 1.98
CA PHE A 132 -3.64 9.19 2.03
C PHE A 132 -2.25 9.84 1.95
N GLY A 133 -2.06 10.76 1.02
CA GLY A 133 -0.78 11.46 0.84
C GLY A 133 -0.61 12.15 -0.53
N PRO A 134 0.58 12.75 -0.77
CA PRO A 134 1.80 12.58 0.02
C PRO A 134 1.77 13.35 1.33
N ILE A 135 2.23 12.72 2.43
CA ILE A 135 2.29 13.39 3.73
C ILE A 135 3.49 14.34 3.78
N PHE A 136 4.64 13.89 3.32
CA PHE A 136 5.85 14.68 3.19
C PHE A 136 6.29 14.77 1.71
N ASP A 137 7.13 15.73 1.41
CA ASP A 137 7.68 15.87 0.06
C ASP A 137 8.43 14.62 -0.36
N THR A 138 8.22 14.20 -1.61
CA THR A 138 8.80 12.99 -2.16
C THR A 138 9.16 13.17 -3.63
N PRO A 139 10.32 12.70 -4.08
CA PRO A 139 10.73 12.80 -5.49
C PRO A 139 9.72 12.18 -6.46
N SER A 140 9.05 11.10 -6.05
CA SER A 140 8.08 10.37 -6.88
C SER A 140 6.81 11.18 -7.20
N LYS A 141 6.55 12.28 -6.48
CA LYS A 141 5.39 13.18 -6.65
C LYS A 141 5.82 14.65 -6.84
N ALA A 142 7.12 14.92 -6.97
CA ALA A 142 7.64 16.27 -7.13
C ALA A 142 6.97 16.98 -8.32
N GLY A 143 6.43 18.18 -8.09
CA GLY A 143 5.73 18.99 -9.09
C GLY A 143 4.31 18.55 -9.45
N LEU A 144 3.81 17.41 -8.93
CA LEU A 144 2.46 16.91 -9.19
C LEU A 144 1.50 17.17 -8.03
N LEU A 145 1.95 16.94 -6.80
CA LEU A 145 1.12 17.08 -5.60
C LEU A 145 1.95 17.75 -4.50
N LYS A 146 1.32 18.63 -3.75
CA LYS A 146 1.91 19.21 -2.52
C LYS A 146 1.73 18.23 -1.36
N SER A 147 2.71 18.20 -0.46
CA SER A 147 2.59 17.46 0.80
C SER A 147 1.45 18.03 1.66
N THR A 148 0.68 17.14 2.27
CA THR A 148 -0.50 17.49 3.07
C THR A 148 -0.18 17.72 4.55
N GLY A 149 0.94 17.19 5.03
CA GLY A 149 1.32 17.22 6.44
C GLY A 149 0.52 16.24 7.33
N VAL A 150 1.01 16.07 8.55
CA VAL A 150 0.38 15.19 9.56
C VAL A 150 -0.97 15.76 10.03
N GLU A 151 -1.13 17.06 10.09
CA GLU A 151 -2.37 17.74 10.51
C GLU A 151 -3.56 17.39 9.59
N ALA A 152 -3.30 17.07 8.33
CA ALA A 152 -4.34 16.63 7.41
C ALA A 152 -4.90 15.27 7.82
N ILE A 153 -4.06 14.34 8.32
CA ILE A 153 -4.48 13.03 8.86
C ILE A 153 -5.38 13.25 10.08
N GLN A 154 -4.96 14.10 11.03
CA GLN A 154 -5.72 14.39 12.26
C GLN A 154 -7.12 14.92 11.96
N LYS A 155 -7.25 15.79 10.95
CA LYS A 155 -8.56 16.31 10.50
C LYS A 155 -9.38 15.20 9.85
N LEU A 156 -8.77 14.42 8.96
CA LEU A 156 -9.43 13.39 8.21
C LEU A 156 -9.93 12.26 9.11
N LYS A 157 -9.16 11.87 10.13
CA LYS A 157 -9.51 10.81 11.09
C LYS A 157 -10.81 11.07 11.87
N LYS A 158 -11.22 12.33 11.99
CA LYS A 158 -12.50 12.71 12.64
C LYS A 158 -13.73 12.42 11.78
N GLU A 159 -13.54 12.20 10.48
CA GLU A 159 -14.60 12.08 9.49
C GLU A 159 -14.62 10.72 8.78
N ILE A 160 -13.49 10.01 8.80
CA ILE A 160 -13.31 8.72 8.14
C ILE A 160 -13.31 7.59 9.17
N ASN A 161 -14.12 6.55 8.91
CA ASN A 161 -14.24 5.36 9.76
C ASN A 161 -13.48 4.15 9.21
N ILE A 162 -12.98 4.21 7.98
CA ILE A 162 -12.16 3.17 7.37
C ILE A 162 -10.67 3.45 7.63
N PRO A 163 -9.80 2.43 7.62
CA PRO A 163 -8.37 2.60 7.86
C PRO A 163 -7.72 3.61 6.91
N ILE A 164 -6.89 4.50 7.49
CA ILE A 164 -6.07 5.48 6.79
C ILE A 164 -4.62 4.99 6.81
N VAL A 165 -4.11 4.58 5.66
CA VAL A 165 -2.70 4.22 5.49
C VAL A 165 -1.96 5.41 4.90
N ALA A 166 -1.12 6.07 5.68
CA ALA A 166 -0.39 7.25 5.25
C ALA A 166 0.74 6.90 4.28
N LEU A 167 0.93 7.73 3.24
CA LEU A 167 1.92 7.50 2.19
C LEU A 167 2.62 8.79 1.79
N GLY A 168 3.91 8.69 1.42
CA GLY A 168 4.69 9.77 0.82
C GLY A 168 5.72 10.38 1.76
N GLY A 169 7.00 10.18 1.43
CA GLY A 169 8.15 10.70 2.17
C GLY A 169 8.34 10.12 3.58
N ILE A 170 7.65 9.01 3.90
CA ILE A 170 7.71 8.36 5.22
C ILE A 170 8.99 7.53 5.34
N ASN A 171 9.68 7.69 6.47
CA ASN A 171 10.91 7.00 6.83
C ASN A 171 11.01 6.83 8.36
N GLU A 172 12.10 6.24 8.86
CA GLU A 172 12.32 5.95 10.28
C GLU A 172 12.29 7.19 11.21
N ASN A 173 12.55 8.38 10.67
CA ASN A 173 12.62 9.61 11.46
C ASN A 173 11.26 10.30 11.63
N ASN A 174 10.25 9.92 10.82
CA ASN A 174 8.95 10.59 10.81
C ASN A 174 7.74 9.64 10.90
N ALA A 175 7.95 8.32 10.88
CA ALA A 175 6.87 7.33 10.92
C ALA A 175 6.04 7.44 12.21
N GLU A 176 6.67 7.61 13.36
CA GLU A 176 6.01 7.76 14.68
C GLU A 176 5.06 8.96 14.68
N ALA A 177 5.51 10.13 14.20
CA ALA A 177 4.67 11.31 14.13
C ALA A 177 3.43 11.14 13.22
N VAL A 178 3.54 10.31 12.17
CA VAL A 178 2.41 9.99 11.28
C VAL A 178 1.35 9.18 12.00
N LEU A 179 1.75 8.20 12.81
CA LEU A 179 0.82 7.38 13.60
C LEU A 179 0.20 8.17 14.75
N ASP A 180 1.00 8.99 15.45
CA ASP A 180 0.50 9.93 16.47
C ASP A 180 -0.51 10.92 15.89
N GLY A 181 -0.36 11.24 14.60
CA GLY A 181 -1.33 12.02 13.82
C GLY A 181 -2.65 11.29 13.55
N GLY A 182 -2.76 9.99 13.89
CA GLY A 182 -3.98 9.20 13.76
C GLY A 182 -4.08 8.34 12.50
N ALA A 183 -2.98 8.15 11.77
CA ALA A 183 -2.93 7.11 10.72
C ALA A 183 -3.06 5.72 11.34
N ASP A 184 -3.78 4.81 10.68
CA ASP A 184 -3.92 3.41 11.10
C ASP A 184 -2.75 2.54 10.60
N GLY A 185 -1.91 3.11 9.75
CA GLY A 185 -0.73 2.45 9.23
C GLY A 185 0.06 3.35 8.28
N ILE A 186 1.19 2.85 7.82
CA ILE A 186 2.06 3.52 6.85
C ILE A 186 2.27 2.67 5.61
N ALA A 187 2.43 3.33 4.46
CA ALA A 187 2.92 2.73 3.24
C ALA A 187 4.24 3.40 2.80
N VAL A 188 5.23 2.59 2.48
CA VAL A 188 6.55 3.06 2.06
C VAL A 188 6.95 2.45 0.73
N ILE A 189 7.84 3.13 0.01
CA ILE A 189 8.45 2.66 -1.24
C ILE A 189 9.98 2.71 -1.07
N SER A 190 10.57 3.89 -1.29
CA SER A 190 12.01 4.10 -1.38
C SER A 190 12.76 3.77 -0.09
N SER A 191 12.16 4.00 1.07
CA SER A 191 12.77 3.70 2.37
C SER A 191 13.20 2.24 2.54
N ILE A 192 12.56 1.31 1.81
CA ILE A 192 12.92 -0.11 1.81
C ILE A 192 13.52 -0.52 0.46
N MET A 193 12.91 -0.10 -0.67
CA MET A 193 13.33 -0.55 -2.00
C MET A 193 14.77 -0.14 -2.35
N GLN A 194 15.22 1.03 -1.89
CA GLN A 194 16.58 1.55 -2.15
C GLN A 194 17.60 1.14 -1.08
N ALA A 195 17.17 0.49 0.01
CA ALA A 195 18.05 0.12 1.11
C ALA A 195 19.08 -0.92 0.68
N ASP A 196 20.30 -0.83 1.24
CA ASP A 196 21.31 -1.86 1.07
C ASP A 196 20.88 -3.16 1.76
N ASN A 197 20.25 -3.05 2.91
CA ASN A 197 19.63 -4.16 3.64
C ASN A 197 18.14 -3.88 3.85
N PRO A 198 17.24 -4.40 2.98
CA PRO A 198 15.80 -4.20 3.10
C PRO A 198 15.18 -4.78 4.39
N GLU A 199 15.77 -5.84 4.96
CA GLU A 199 15.29 -6.42 6.22
C GLU A 199 15.54 -5.47 7.39
N ASP A 200 16.73 -4.90 7.50
CA ASP A 200 17.06 -3.96 8.57
C ASP A 200 16.28 -2.65 8.42
N ALA A 201 16.15 -2.12 7.20
CA ALA A 201 15.35 -0.93 6.94
C ALA A 201 13.88 -1.13 7.33
N ALA A 202 13.29 -2.29 7.00
CA ALA A 202 11.94 -2.64 7.41
C ALA A 202 11.83 -2.80 8.94
N ARG A 203 12.81 -3.44 9.58
CA ARG A 203 12.85 -3.62 11.03
C ARG A 203 12.96 -2.28 11.78
N CYS A 204 13.78 -1.36 11.30
CA CYS A 204 13.90 -0.02 11.87
C CYS A 204 12.56 0.73 11.83
N LEU A 205 11.85 0.67 10.69
CA LEU A 205 10.51 1.23 10.56
C LEU A 205 9.49 0.51 11.46
N CYS A 206 9.51 -0.83 11.48
CA CYS A 206 8.58 -1.64 12.28
C CYS A 206 8.68 -1.35 13.78
N ASN A 207 9.85 -0.99 14.28
CA ASN A 207 10.07 -0.62 15.69
C ASN A 207 9.55 0.79 16.04
N LYS A 208 9.11 1.57 15.05
CA LYS A 208 8.58 2.92 15.20
C LYS A 208 7.06 3.00 15.03
N ILE A 209 6.41 1.87 14.70
CA ILE A 209 4.97 1.80 14.37
C ILE A 209 4.22 0.80 15.24
#